data_9ee3988fe2793c8ced1569527853a15b
#
_entry.id   9ee3988fe2793c8ced1569527853a15b
#
_cell.length_a   1.000
_cell.length_b   1.000
_cell.length_c   1.000
_cell.angle_alpha   90.00
_cell.angle_beta   90.00
_cell.angle_gamma   90.00
#
_symmetry.space_group_name_H-M   'P 1'
#
loop_
_entity.id
_entity.type
_entity.pdbx_description
1 polymer ?
#
loop_
_entity_poly.entity_id
_entity_poly.type
_entity_poly.pdbx_seq_one_letter_code
_entity_poly.pdbx_strand_id
1 'polypeptide(L)' 'MATTWQPPEATWQSTALVQCISLKPWLLIPGDPEPGGCHDLTLGRIYERLGVEAGGAFYRIVDDSGDDYLYPASHFRPV' A
#
# COMPACT_ATOMS: atom_id res chain seq x y z
N MET A 1 -19.95 10.34 27.69
CA MET A 1 -19.70 10.28 27.34
C MET A 1 -19.17 9.66 26.88
N ALA A 2 -18.99 9.34 26.82
CA ALA A 2 -18.49 8.96 26.49
C ALA A 2 -18.03 8.72 25.76
N THR A 3 -18.10 8.55 25.70
CA THR A 3 -17.61 8.47 25.10
C THR A 3 -17.33 8.52 24.25
N THR A 4 -17.55 8.73 24.49
CA THR A 4 -17.03 9.28 23.44
C THR A 4 -15.71 9.05 23.19
N TRP A 5 -15.19 8.34 23.93
CA TRP A 5 -13.87 7.99 23.66
C TRP A 5 -13.79 7.25 22.41
N GLN A 6 -12.83 7.58 21.65
CA GLN A 6 -12.55 6.88 20.49
C GLN A 6 -11.25 6.23 20.65
N PRO A 7 -11.09 5.10 20.07
CA PRO A 7 -9.80 4.46 20.05
C PRO A 7 -8.86 5.39 19.37
N PRO A 8 -7.61 5.19 19.50
CA PRO A 8 -6.63 6.06 18.91
C PRO A 8 -7.05 6.33 17.49
N GLU A 9 -7.81 7.34 17.36
CA GLU A 9 -8.25 7.73 16.09
C GLU A 9 -7.19 7.85 15.17
N ALA A 10 -6.06 8.18 15.61
CA ALA A 10 -4.91 8.25 14.75
C ALA A 10 -4.73 7.00 13.98
N THR A 11 -5.08 5.87 14.58
CA THR A 11 -4.98 4.60 13.90
C THR A 11 -5.94 4.54 12.74
N TRP A 12 -7.12 5.05 12.92
CA TRP A 12 -8.09 5.05 11.86
C TRP A 12 -7.68 5.98 10.78
N GLN A 13 -7.23 7.14 11.20
CA GLN A 13 -6.96 8.21 10.26
C GLN A 13 -5.72 7.96 9.46
N SER A 14 -4.85 7.12 9.94
CA SER A 14 -3.66 6.78 9.18
C SER A 14 -3.97 5.81 8.04
N THR A 15 -5.16 5.22 8.05
CA THR A 15 -5.56 4.31 7.00
C THR A 15 -6.23 5.09 5.88
N ALA A 16 -5.87 4.79 4.67
CA ALA A 16 -6.46 5.44 3.51
C ALA A 16 -6.70 4.40 2.44
N LEU A 17 -7.61 4.71 1.53
CA LEU A 17 -7.84 3.84 0.39
C LEU A 17 -7.15 4.41 -0.82
N VAL A 18 -6.50 3.56 -1.58
CA VAL A 18 -5.79 3.94 -2.79
C VAL A 18 -6.12 2.92 -3.89
N GLN A 19 -6.04 3.35 -5.13
CA GLN A 19 -6.29 2.48 -6.27
C GLN A 19 -4.98 2.16 -6.96
N CYS A 20 -4.79 0.90 -7.30
CA CYS A 20 -3.62 0.49 -8.06
C CYS A 20 -3.76 0.96 -9.50
N ILE A 21 -2.83 1.78 -9.95
CA ILE A 21 -2.83 2.34 -11.30
C ILE A 21 -1.66 1.86 -12.14
N SER A 22 -0.78 1.06 -11.58
CA SER A 22 0.39 0.56 -12.31
C SER A 22 0.85 -0.76 -11.71
N LEU A 23 1.22 -1.68 -12.58
CA LEU A 23 1.88 -2.92 -12.19
C LEU A 23 3.31 -2.95 -12.71
N LYS A 24 3.88 -1.78 -12.95
CA LYS A 24 5.23 -1.70 -13.48
C LYS A 24 6.21 -2.39 -12.55
N PRO A 25 7.03 -3.30 -13.05
CA PRO A 25 8.02 -3.97 -12.21
C PRO A 25 8.97 -2.95 -11.59
N TRP A 26 9.30 -3.13 -10.33
CA TRP A 26 10.12 -2.18 -9.62
C TRP A 26 11.17 -2.82 -8.73
N LEU A 27 11.04 -4.12 -8.47
CA LEU A 27 11.92 -4.81 -7.54
C LEU A 27 12.85 -5.74 -8.31
N LEU A 28 14.16 -5.54 -8.12
CA LEU A 28 15.16 -6.44 -8.67
C LEU A 28 15.55 -7.43 -7.58
N ILE A 29 15.33 -8.69 -7.85
CA ILE A 29 15.64 -9.77 -6.92
C ILE A 29 16.88 -10.48 -7.43
N PRO A 30 17.95 -10.58 -6.62
CA PRO A 30 19.16 -11.27 -7.07
C PRO A 30 18.83 -12.68 -7.55
N GLY A 31 19.34 -13.01 -8.74
CA GLY A 31 19.09 -14.32 -9.33
C GLY A 31 17.84 -14.41 -10.18
N ASP A 32 16.99 -13.40 -10.13
CA ASP A 32 15.79 -13.38 -10.95
C ASP A 32 16.11 -12.60 -12.23
N PRO A 33 15.87 -13.18 -13.41
CA PRO A 33 16.22 -12.50 -14.66
C PRO A 33 15.34 -11.28 -14.95
N GLU A 34 14.19 -11.16 -14.30
CA GLU A 34 13.26 -10.08 -14.59
C GLU A 34 12.86 -9.36 -13.33
N PRO A 35 12.70 -8.04 -13.39
CA PRO A 35 12.17 -7.32 -12.25
C PRO A 35 10.74 -7.75 -11.97
N GLY A 36 10.34 -7.65 -10.72
CA GLY A 36 9.00 -8.04 -10.30
C GLY A 36 8.47 -7.11 -9.23
N GLY A 37 7.79 -7.67 -8.25
CA GLY A 37 7.30 -6.94 -7.10
C GLY A 37 5.82 -6.67 -7.09
N CYS A 38 5.10 -6.98 -8.17
CA CYS A 38 3.67 -6.69 -8.23
C CYS A 38 2.79 -7.94 -8.37
N HIS A 39 3.28 -9.07 -7.90
CA HIS A 39 2.52 -10.33 -8.04
C HIS A 39 1.21 -10.32 -7.26
N ASP A 40 1.16 -9.58 -6.16
CA ASP A 40 0.00 -9.54 -5.29
C ASP A 40 -0.77 -8.24 -5.43
N LEU A 41 -0.69 -7.61 -6.60
CA LEU A 41 -1.49 -6.44 -6.92
C LEU A 41 -2.32 -6.71 -8.16
N THR A 42 -3.51 -6.14 -8.18
CA THR A 42 -4.42 -6.20 -9.34
C THR A 42 -4.67 -4.78 -9.82
N LEU A 43 -4.41 -4.54 -11.09
CA LEU A 43 -4.59 -3.21 -11.67
C LEU A 43 -6.05 -2.78 -11.53
N GLY A 44 -6.26 -1.57 -11.05
CA GLY A 44 -7.60 -1.01 -10.87
C GLY A 44 -8.25 -1.33 -9.54
N ARG A 45 -7.68 -2.25 -8.77
CA ARG A 45 -8.26 -2.63 -7.49
C ARG A 45 -7.96 -1.58 -6.43
N ILE A 46 -8.86 -1.46 -5.46
CA ILE A 46 -8.71 -0.55 -4.33
C ILE A 46 -8.04 -1.32 -3.19
N TYR A 47 -7.06 -0.70 -2.58
CA TYR A 47 -6.30 -1.29 -1.47
C TYR A 47 -6.27 -0.35 -0.28
N GLU A 48 -6.04 -0.93 0.89
CA GLU A 48 -5.87 -0.17 2.11
C GLU A 48 -4.40 0.19 2.26
N ARG A 49 -4.13 1.47 2.45
CA ARG A 49 -2.79 1.96 2.73
C ARG A 49 -2.66 2.18 4.22
N LEU A 50 -1.77 1.45 4.86
CA LEU A 50 -1.56 1.53 6.30
C LEU A 50 -0.61 2.65 6.70
N GLY A 51 0.25 3.07 5.79
CA GLY A 51 1.22 4.10 6.11
C GLY A 51 2.01 4.54 4.90
N VAL A 52 2.87 5.51 5.15
CA VAL A 52 3.73 6.10 4.14
C VAL A 52 5.15 6.03 4.69
N GLU A 53 6.11 5.61 3.88
CA GLU A 53 7.50 5.49 4.29
C GLU A 53 8.43 6.14 3.29
N ALA A 54 9.66 6.33 3.71
CA ALA A 54 10.71 6.92 2.87
C ALA A 54 10.32 8.28 2.31
N GLY A 55 9.72 9.12 3.16
CA GLY A 55 9.38 10.48 2.75
C GLY A 55 8.27 10.56 1.73
N GLY A 56 7.46 9.53 1.61
CA GLY A 56 6.36 9.49 0.64
C GLY A 56 6.65 8.65 -0.57
N ALA A 57 7.85 8.10 -0.69
CA ALA A 57 8.23 7.32 -1.86
C ALA A 57 7.57 5.94 -1.87
N PHE A 58 7.24 5.41 -0.71
CA PHE A 58 6.64 4.08 -0.59
C PHE A 58 5.40 4.11 0.28
N TYR A 59 4.44 3.26 -0.07
CA TYR A 59 3.24 3.03 0.71
C TYR A 59 3.26 1.62 1.27
N ARG A 60 2.77 1.49 2.51
CA ARG A 60 2.55 0.18 3.08
C ARG A 60 1.14 -0.23 2.76
N ILE A 61 1.00 -1.23 1.92
CA ILE A 61 -0.28 -1.65 1.33
C ILE A 61 -0.62 -3.07 1.78
N VAL A 62 -1.87 -3.27 2.18
CA VAL A 62 -2.39 -4.62 2.37
C VAL A 62 -2.76 -5.13 0.97
N ASP A 63 -1.97 -6.05 0.46
CA ASP A 63 -2.12 -6.49 -0.92
C ASP A 63 -3.04 -7.71 -1.03
N ASP A 64 -3.07 -8.31 -2.23
CA ASP A 64 -3.98 -9.44 -2.49
C ASP A 64 -3.66 -10.67 -1.63
N SER A 65 -2.47 -10.74 -1.06
CA SER A 65 -2.11 -11.86 -0.18
C SER A 65 -2.73 -11.72 1.20
N GLY A 66 -3.22 -10.53 1.55
CA GLY A 66 -3.74 -10.25 2.87
C GLY A 66 -2.70 -9.73 3.85
N ASP A 67 -1.43 -9.74 3.45
CA ASP A 67 -0.36 -9.19 4.26
C ASP A 67 0.01 -7.81 3.75
N ASP A 68 0.75 -7.07 4.57
CA ASP A 68 1.16 -5.73 4.17
C ASP A 68 2.61 -5.73 3.72
N TYR A 69 2.86 -5.03 2.63
CA TYR A 69 4.18 -4.86 2.07
C TYR A 69 4.36 -3.45 1.56
N LEU A 70 5.61 -3.07 1.34
CA LEU A 70 5.93 -1.75 0.79
C LEU A 70 5.88 -1.79 -0.73
N TYR A 71 5.23 -0.80 -1.31
CA TYR A 71 5.14 -0.62 -2.75
C TYR A 71 5.43 0.82 -3.11
N PRO A 72 5.97 1.10 -4.28
CA PRO A 72 6.18 2.47 -4.71
C PRO A 72 4.87 3.24 -4.73
N ALA A 73 4.89 4.45 -4.17
CA ALA A 73 3.70 5.28 -4.12
C ALA A 73 3.16 5.58 -5.52
N SER A 74 4.04 5.62 -6.51
CA SER A 74 3.66 5.90 -7.89
C SER A 74 2.76 4.85 -8.50
N HIS A 75 2.62 3.69 -7.88
CA HIS A 75 1.74 2.63 -8.37
C HIS A 75 0.29 2.84 -7.95
N PHE A 76 0.02 3.88 -7.18
CA PHE A 76 -1.30 4.10 -6.61
C PHE A 76 -1.71 5.55 -6.73
N ARG A 77 -3.03 5.76 -6.67
CA ARG A 77 -3.59 7.09 -6.57
C ARG A 77 -4.62 7.09 -5.44
N PRO A 78 -4.84 8.23 -4.78
CA PRO A 78 -5.88 8.34 -3.76
C PRO A 78 -7.25 8.07 -4.37
N VAL A 79 -8.12 7.53 -3.55
CA VAL A 79 -9.50 7.29 -3.96
C VAL A 79 -10.40 8.32 -3.29
#